data_bdd1759605427a9f9cad766a2358c460
#
_entry.id   bdd1759605427a9f9cad766a2358c460
#
_cell.length_a   1.000
_cell.length_b   1.000
_cell.length_c   1.000
_cell.angle_alpha   90.00
_cell.angle_beta   90.00
_cell.angle_gamma   90.00
#
_symmetry.space_group_name_H-M   'P 1'
#
loop_
_entity.id
_entity.type
_entity.pdbx_description
1 polymer ?
#
loop_
_entity_poly.entity_id
_entity_poly.type
_entity_poly.pdbx_seq_one_letter_code
_entity_poly.pdbx_strand_id
1 'polypeptide(L)'
;FRSVSSAGNHDNRIYNKGFVEIHFGVDEKVKTGKDSLGVEHTTYDYSVRVRPNQELAKNYKHGLLLFTGAVDNTVNPANTLRLVHALIKADKDFDMFVLPKCTHGFFGESEVFFEHKMWRHFARLLLNDHSADADIDLNKYMIEDERRR
;
A
#
# COMPACT_ATOMS: atom_id res chain seq x y z
N PHE A 1 -9.78 -7.62 12.66
CA PHE A 1 -8.76 -6.59 12.47
C PHE A 1 -9.36 -5.44 11.68
N ARG A 2 -8.96 -4.21 12.04
CA ARG A 2 -9.27 -2.97 11.34
C ARG A 2 -7.95 -2.30 11.03
N SER A 3 -7.74 -1.81 9.83
CA SER A 3 -6.45 -1.26 9.41
C SER A 3 -6.58 -0.12 8.43
N VAL A 4 -5.61 0.77 8.49
CA VAL A 4 -5.40 1.81 7.49
C VAL A 4 -3.98 1.61 6.95
N SER A 5 -3.82 1.72 5.64
CA SER A 5 -2.51 1.71 4.99
C SER A 5 -2.40 2.89 4.06
N SER A 6 -1.36 3.71 4.25
CA SER A 6 -1.05 4.86 3.40
C SER A 6 0.28 4.64 2.69
N ALA A 7 0.33 4.95 1.40
CA ALA A 7 1.52 4.84 0.56
C ALA A 7 2.28 3.50 0.72
N GLY A 8 1.53 2.40 0.85
CA GLY A 8 2.06 1.11 1.27
C GLY A 8 2.87 0.39 0.19
N ASN A 9 4.04 -0.12 0.55
CA ASN A 9 4.80 -1.05 -0.27
C ASN A 9 4.20 -2.47 -0.14
N HIS A 10 3.26 -2.79 -1.01
CA HIS A 10 2.51 -4.05 -0.98
C HIS A 10 3.12 -5.16 -1.84
N ASP A 11 4.04 -4.82 -2.74
CA ASP A 11 4.74 -5.78 -3.61
C ASP A 11 6.22 -5.42 -3.77
N ASN A 12 7.05 -6.06 -3.00
CA ASN A 12 8.50 -5.85 -3.03
C ASN A 12 9.16 -6.22 -4.37
N ARG A 13 8.48 -6.95 -5.25
CA ARG A 13 8.99 -7.30 -6.59
C ARG A 13 9.00 -6.11 -7.55
N ILE A 14 8.23 -5.06 -7.26
CA ILE A 14 8.16 -3.81 -8.03
C ILE A 14 8.68 -2.59 -7.27
N TYR A 15 9.37 -2.82 -6.16
CA TYR A 15 10.00 -1.79 -5.35
C TYR A 15 11.52 -1.71 -5.61
N ASN A 16 12.22 -0.85 -4.87
CA ASN A 16 13.67 -0.67 -4.96
C ASN A 16 14.39 -1.99 -4.63
N LYS A 17 15.11 -2.55 -5.60
CA LYS A 17 15.76 -3.85 -5.49
C LYS A 17 16.80 -3.89 -4.36
N GLY A 18 17.67 -2.87 -4.26
CA GLY A 18 18.69 -2.82 -3.21
C GLY A 18 18.10 -2.80 -1.81
N PHE A 19 17.02 -2.03 -1.60
CA PHE A 19 16.27 -2.07 -0.33
C PHE A 19 15.73 -3.46 -0.03
N VAL A 20 15.11 -4.08 -1.02
CA VAL A 20 14.47 -5.40 -0.86
C VAL A 20 15.48 -6.49 -0.57
N GLU A 21 16.61 -6.49 -1.26
CA GLU A 21 17.69 -7.46 -1.05
C GLU A 21 18.27 -7.38 0.37
N ILE A 22 18.51 -6.15 0.86
CA ILE A 22 19.08 -5.93 2.19
C ILE A 22 18.09 -6.32 3.30
N HIS A 23 16.80 -5.96 3.15
CA HIS A 23 15.84 -6.08 4.25
C HIS A 23 15.07 -7.41 4.26
N PHE A 24 14.86 -8.03 3.10
CA PHE A 24 14.03 -9.23 2.99
C PHE A 24 14.79 -10.44 2.46
N GLY A 25 15.93 -10.22 1.81
CA GLY A 25 16.73 -11.25 1.18
C GLY A 25 16.12 -11.79 -0.12
N VAL A 26 16.93 -12.52 -0.84
CA VAL A 26 16.57 -13.17 -2.09
C VAL A 26 16.85 -14.66 -2.00
N ASP A 27 16.05 -15.45 -2.71
CA ASP A 27 16.29 -16.86 -2.95
C ASP A 27 16.89 -17.02 -4.34
N GLU A 28 18.00 -17.71 -4.42
CA GLU A 28 18.65 -18.08 -5.67
C GLU A 28 18.16 -19.45 -6.14
N LYS A 29 17.82 -19.56 -7.40
CA LYS A 29 17.51 -20.83 -8.06
C LYS A 29 18.46 -21.02 -9.20
N VAL A 30 19.28 -22.07 -9.09
CA VAL A 30 20.23 -22.45 -10.15
C VAL A 30 19.55 -23.49 -11.04
N LYS A 31 19.58 -23.27 -12.35
CA LYS A 31 19.12 -24.22 -13.36
C LYS A 31 20.29 -24.52 -14.28
N THR A 32 20.65 -25.77 -14.37
CA THR A 32 21.59 -26.29 -15.37
C THR A 32 20.82 -26.96 -16.50
N GLY A 33 21.17 -26.66 -17.72
CA GLY A 33 20.57 -27.24 -18.92
C GLY A 33 21.61 -27.32 -20.06
N LYS A 34 21.32 -28.13 -21.09
CA LYS A 34 22.10 -28.18 -22.29
C LYS A 34 21.34 -27.51 -23.41
N ASP A 35 22.07 -26.74 -24.22
CA ASP A 35 21.51 -26.19 -25.45
C ASP A 35 21.39 -27.27 -26.56
N SER A 36 20.91 -26.86 -27.74
CA SER A 36 20.72 -27.74 -28.89
C SER A 36 22.05 -28.33 -29.44
N LEU A 37 23.17 -27.76 -29.03
CA LEU A 37 24.54 -28.23 -29.40
C LEU A 37 25.17 -29.10 -28.30
N GLY A 38 24.45 -29.36 -27.20
CA GLY A 38 24.91 -30.17 -26.06
C GLY A 38 25.81 -29.40 -25.07
N VAL A 39 25.96 -28.08 -25.22
CA VAL A 39 26.78 -27.25 -24.34
C VAL A 39 25.99 -26.99 -23.05
N GLU A 40 26.65 -27.20 -21.92
CA GLU A 40 26.01 -26.93 -20.58
C GLU A 40 25.97 -25.44 -20.32
N HIS A 41 24.77 -24.97 -19.92
CA HIS A 41 24.52 -23.61 -19.47
C HIS A 41 23.94 -23.63 -18.07
N THR A 42 24.49 -22.78 -17.20
CA THR A 42 23.93 -22.53 -15.88
C THR A 42 23.25 -21.17 -15.89
N THR A 43 21.98 -21.15 -15.54
CA THR A 43 21.19 -19.92 -15.37
C THR A 43 20.83 -19.72 -13.91
N TYR A 44 20.92 -18.47 -13.46
CA TYR A 44 20.59 -18.07 -12.11
C TYR A 44 19.31 -17.26 -12.16
N ASP A 45 18.32 -17.63 -11.36
CA ASP A 45 17.06 -16.91 -11.19
C ASP A 45 16.93 -16.48 -9.73
N TYR A 46 16.62 -15.21 -9.50
CA TYR A 46 16.54 -14.63 -8.18
C TYR A 46 15.11 -14.20 -7.90
N SER A 47 14.57 -14.57 -6.76
CA SER A 47 13.24 -14.19 -6.34
C SER A 47 13.25 -13.57 -4.93
N VAL A 48 12.45 -12.52 -4.74
CA VAL A 48 12.27 -11.90 -3.43
C VAL A 48 11.60 -12.89 -2.50
N ARG A 49 12.18 -13.07 -1.32
CA ARG A 49 11.73 -14.06 -0.33
C ARG A 49 10.35 -13.75 0.28
N VAL A 50 9.99 -12.47 0.36
CA VAL A 50 8.73 -12.03 0.95
C VAL A 50 7.57 -12.11 -0.05
N ARG A 51 6.45 -12.67 0.40
CA ARG A 51 5.22 -12.70 -0.41
C ARG A 51 4.60 -11.33 -0.52
N PRO A 52 4.16 -10.91 -1.71
CA PRO A 52 3.41 -9.67 -1.85
C PRO A 52 1.99 -9.80 -1.27
N ASN A 53 1.46 -8.69 -0.77
CA ASN A 53 0.16 -8.66 -0.11
C ASN A 53 -1.00 -9.10 -1.01
N GLN A 54 -0.90 -8.90 -2.33
CA GLN A 54 -1.93 -9.36 -3.26
C GLN A 54 -2.11 -10.89 -3.28
N GLU A 55 -1.08 -11.67 -2.99
CA GLU A 55 -1.20 -13.12 -2.87
C GLU A 55 -1.93 -13.56 -1.60
N LEU A 56 -2.00 -12.67 -0.61
CA LEU A 56 -2.65 -12.87 0.68
C LEU A 56 -4.07 -12.27 0.73
N ALA A 57 -4.51 -11.57 -0.32
CA ALA A 57 -5.77 -10.84 -0.36
C ALA A 57 -6.99 -11.71 0.02
N LYS A 58 -7.01 -13.00 -0.38
CA LYS A 58 -8.07 -13.93 -0.02
C LYS A 58 -8.23 -14.17 1.49
N ASN A 59 -7.17 -13.98 2.26
CA ASN A 59 -7.16 -14.18 3.71
C ASN A 59 -7.69 -12.96 4.47
N TYR A 60 -7.80 -11.81 3.78
CA TYR A 60 -8.31 -10.59 4.36
C TYR A 60 -9.78 -10.74 4.77
N LYS A 61 -10.16 -10.18 5.92
CA LYS A 61 -11.52 -10.31 6.46
C LYS A 61 -12.38 -9.08 6.16
N HIS A 62 -12.08 -7.94 6.77
CA HIS A 62 -12.83 -6.68 6.56
C HIS A 62 -12.19 -5.50 7.33
N GLY A 63 -12.60 -4.28 6.99
CA GLY A 63 -12.19 -3.05 7.67
C GLY A 63 -10.81 -2.53 7.22
N LEU A 64 -10.54 -2.51 5.91
CA LEU A 64 -9.33 -1.94 5.33
C LEU A 64 -9.66 -0.61 4.65
N LEU A 65 -8.85 0.39 4.98
CA LEU A 65 -8.85 1.68 4.32
C LEU A 65 -7.47 1.93 3.71
N LEU A 66 -7.44 2.17 2.41
CA LEU A 66 -6.21 2.37 1.64
C LEU A 66 -6.09 3.81 1.17
N PHE A 67 -4.86 4.36 1.25
CA PHE A 67 -4.51 5.64 0.65
C PHE A 67 -3.25 5.50 -0.20
N THR A 68 -3.21 6.25 -1.31
CA THR A 68 -2.00 6.40 -2.12
C THR A 68 -1.93 7.79 -2.72
N GLY A 69 -0.73 8.37 -2.81
CA GLY A 69 -0.50 9.58 -3.58
C GLY A 69 -0.42 9.25 -5.07
N ALA A 70 -1.12 9.99 -5.93
CA ALA A 70 -1.14 9.70 -7.37
C ALA A 70 0.21 9.93 -8.06
N VAL A 71 1.07 10.78 -7.47
CA VAL A 71 2.40 11.11 -7.99
C VAL A 71 3.52 10.66 -7.06
N ASP A 72 3.28 9.59 -6.28
CA ASP A 72 4.28 8.99 -5.39
C ASP A 72 5.42 8.39 -6.21
N ASN A 73 6.60 8.97 -6.07
CA ASN A 73 7.84 8.55 -6.73
C ASN A 73 8.74 7.66 -5.85
N THR A 74 8.39 7.48 -4.59
CA THR A 74 9.09 6.62 -3.64
C THR A 74 8.50 5.22 -3.64
N VAL A 75 7.19 5.11 -3.39
CA VAL A 75 6.43 3.86 -3.51
C VAL A 75 5.38 4.04 -4.60
N ASN A 76 5.68 3.57 -5.79
CA ASN A 76 4.80 3.74 -6.94
C ASN A 76 3.36 3.31 -6.61
N PRO A 77 2.33 4.11 -6.95
CA PRO A 77 0.92 3.80 -6.71
C PRO A 77 0.47 2.43 -7.21
N ALA A 78 1.18 1.88 -8.19
CA ALA A 78 0.96 0.52 -8.67
C ALA A 78 1.01 -0.54 -7.55
N ASN A 79 1.76 -0.30 -6.46
CA ASN A 79 1.77 -1.17 -5.28
C ASN A 79 0.37 -1.32 -4.69
N THR A 80 -0.30 -0.19 -4.42
CA THR A 80 -1.66 -0.18 -3.89
C THR A 80 -2.67 -0.70 -4.92
N LEU A 81 -2.55 -0.29 -6.19
CA LEU A 81 -3.49 -0.72 -7.25
C LEU A 81 -3.45 -2.23 -7.51
N ARG A 82 -2.27 -2.87 -7.41
CA ARG A 82 -2.16 -4.34 -7.52
C ARG A 82 -2.84 -5.05 -6.35
N LEU A 83 -2.72 -4.52 -5.13
CA LEU A 83 -3.43 -5.04 -3.97
C LEU A 83 -4.95 -4.89 -4.15
N VAL A 84 -5.42 -3.70 -4.57
CA VAL A 84 -6.84 -3.41 -4.86
C VAL A 84 -7.41 -4.41 -5.87
N HIS A 85 -6.71 -4.63 -6.99
CA HIS A 85 -7.13 -5.62 -7.98
C HIS A 85 -7.28 -7.03 -7.38
N ALA A 86 -6.35 -7.44 -6.52
CA ALA A 86 -6.42 -8.75 -5.88
C ALA A 86 -7.56 -8.84 -4.83
N LEU A 87 -7.83 -7.74 -4.10
CA LEU A 87 -8.96 -7.68 -3.16
C LEU A 87 -10.30 -7.78 -3.89
N ILE A 88 -10.47 -7.08 -5.01
CA ILE A 88 -11.67 -7.17 -5.87
C ILE A 88 -11.87 -8.61 -6.37
N LYS A 89 -10.80 -9.24 -6.89
CA LYS A 89 -10.86 -10.65 -7.35
C LYS A 89 -11.17 -11.66 -6.25
N ALA A 90 -10.90 -11.29 -4.99
CA ALA A 90 -11.16 -12.12 -3.82
C ALA A 90 -12.48 -11.77 -3.13
N ASP A 91 -13.35 -10.96 -3.77
CA ASP A 91 -14.64 -10.48 -3.25
C ASP A 91 -14.52 -9.85 -1.86
N LYS A 92 -13.49 -8.97 -1.67
CA LYS A 92 -13.24 -8.28 -0.40
C LYS A 92 -13.77 -6.86 -0.45
N ASP A 93 -14.41 -6.48 0.66
CA ASP A 93 -14.88 -5.11 0.90
C ASP A 93 -13.77 -4.26 1.53
N PHE A 94 -13.51 -3.09 0.95
CA PHE A 94 -12.49 -2.14 1.40
C PHE A 94 -12.79 -0.74 0.86
N ASP A 95 -12.26 0.28 1.52
CA ASP A 95 -12.25 1.65 1.04
C ASP A 95 -10.89 2.04 0.48
N MET A 96 -10.88 2.90 -0.55
CA MET A 96 -9.64 3.42 -1.13
C MET A 96 -9.78 4.88 -1.55
N PHE A 97 -8.73 5.67 -1.28
CA PHE A 97 -8.57 7.04 -1.75
C PHE A 97 -7.24 7.22 -2.49
N VAL A 98 -7.32 7.86 -3.66
CA VAL A 98 -6.15 8.33 -4.40
C VAL A 98 -6.08 9.84 -4.24
N LEU A 99 -4.98 10.36 -3.71
CA LEU A 99 -4.76 11.78 -3.47
C LEU A 99 -3.99 12.37 -4.65
N PRO A 100 -4.65 13.18 -5.54
CA PRO A 100 -4.12 13.47 -6.88
C PRO A 100 -2.79 14.21 -6.92
N LYS A 101 -2.52 15.09 -5.94
CA LYS A 101 -1.31 15.92 -5.89
C LYS A 101 -0.26 15.43 -4.90
N CYS A 102 -0.52 14.31 -4.21
CA CYS A 102 0.35 13.81 -3.16
C CYS A 102 1.42 12.87 -3.69
N THR A 103 2.62 13.00 -3.12
CA THR A 103 3.75 12.09 -3.26
C THR A 103 3.68 10.99 -2.19
N HIS A 104 4.82 10.57 -1.64
CA HIS A 104 4.89 9.57 -0.55
C HIS A 104 4.36 10.08 0.80
N GLY A 105 4.36 11.40 1.02
CA GLY A 105 3.74 12.06 2.16
C GLY A 105 2.46 12.81 1.74
N PHE A 106 1.58 13.02 2.71
CA PHE A 106 0.38 13.83 2.53
C PHE A 106 0.54 15.13 3.30
N PHE A 107 0.20 16.26 2.69
CA PHE A 107 0.44 17.59 3.23
C PHE A 107 -0.77 18.50 3.04
N GLY A 108 -0.93 19.47 3.94
CA GLY A 108 -1.99 20.48 3.87
C GLY A 108 -3.39 19.85 3.88
N GLU A 109 -4.25 20.27 2.97
CA GLU A 109 -5.63 19.76 2.88
C GLU A 109 -5.73 18.24 2.72
N SER A 110 -4.77 17.63 2.01
CA SER A 110 -4.73 16.18 1.82
C SER A 110 -4.39 15.43 3.09
N GLU A 111 -3.55 15.99 3.95
CA GLU A 111 -3.23 15.43 5.26
C GLU A 111 -4.45 15.48 6.19
N VAL A 112 -5.11 16.64 6.28
CA VAL A 112 -6.34 16.82 7.04
C VAL A 112 -7.42 15.83 6.58
N PHE A 113 -7.60 15.70 5.26
CA PHE A 113 -8.53 14.73 4.69
C PHE A 113 -8.19 13.30 5.09
N PHE A 114 -6.91 12.92 4.96
CA PHE A 114 -6.43 11.59 5.33
C PHE A 114 -6.69 11.28 6.80
N GLU A 115 -6.30 12.18 7.70
CA GLU A 115 -6.49 12.00 9.15
C GLU A 115 -7.97 11.88 9.52
N HIS A 116 -8.82 12.76 9.00
CA HIS A 116 -10.26 12.69 9.26
C HIS A 116 -10.86 11.36 8.78
N LYS A 117 -10.49 10.89 7.57
CA LYS A 117 -10.96 9.60 7.06
C LYS A 117 -10.47 8.44 7.90
N MET A 118 -9.23 8.50 8.37
CA MET A 118 -8.64 7.49 9.26
C MET A 118 -9.37 7.44 10.62
N TRP A 119 -9.60 8.58 11.24
CA TRP A 119 -10.33 8.65 12.52
C TRP A 119 -11.77 8.15 12.38
N ARG A 120 -12.47 8.60 11.35
CA ARG A 120 -13.82 8.14 11.03
C ARG A 120 -13.87 6.63 10.82
N HIS A 121 -12.90 6.07 10.10
CA HIS A 121 -12.81 4.62 9.89
C HIS A 121 -12.73 3.86 11.21
N PHE A 122 -11.84 4.29 12.10
CA PHE A 122 -11.69 3.63 13.39
C PHE A 122 -12.86 3.90 14.34
N ALA A 123 -13.39 5.11 14.40
CA ALA A 123 -14.56 5.45 15.22
C ALA A 123 -15.76 4.55 14.86
N ARG A 124 -16.08 4.44 13.59
CA ARG A 124 -17.18 3.58 13.11
C ARG A 124 -16.94 2.12 13.41
N LEU A 125 -15.76 1.61 13.09
CA LEU A 125 -15.51 0.16 13.09
C LEU A 125 -15.11 -0.41 14.45
N LEU A 126 -14.60 0.40 15.35
CA LEU A 126 -14.18 -0.03 16.69
C LEU A 126 -15.16 0.41 17.79
N LEU A 127 -15.74 1.60 17.64
CA LEU A 127 -16.58 2.22 18.68
C LEU A 127 -18.06 2.27 18.29
N ASN A 128 -18.41 1.93 17.04
CA ASN A 128 -19.73 2.15 16.46
C ASN A 128 -20.20 3.62 16.62
N ASP A 129 -19.24 4.54 16.53
CA ASP A 129 -19.46 5.97 16.65
C ASP A 129 -19.54 6.60 15.25
N HIS A 130 -20.69 7.24 14.98
CA HIS A 130 -21.02 7.89 13.73
C HIS A 130 -20.98 9.43 13.84
N SER A 131 -20.54 9.98 14.96
CA SER A 131 -20.49 11.43 15.17
C SER A 131 -19.55 12.17 14.20
N ALA A 132 -18.55 11.47 13.66
CA ALA A 132 -17.62 11.99 12.65
C ALA A 132 -18.12 11.82 11.19
N ASP A 133 -19.37 11.48 10.95
CA ASP A 133 -19.95 11.28 9.62
C ASP A 133 -20.38 12.58 8.92
N ALA A 134 -19.91 13.73 9.41
CA ALA A 134 -20.11 15.03 8.79
C ALA A 134 -19.04 15.33 7.73
N ASP A 135 -19.30 16.37 6.94
CA ASP A 135 -18.31 16.91 6.01
C ASP A 135 -17.11 17.47 6.78
N ILE A 136 -15.95 17.41 6.13
CA ILE A 136 -14.70 17.91 6.71
C ILE A 136 -14.68 19.43 6.58
N ASP A 137 -14.62 20.14 7.72
CA ASP A 137 -14.33 21.58 7.72
C ASP A 137 -12.82 21.81 7.70
N LEU A 138 -12.26 21.82 6.48
CA LEU A 138 -10.83 22.03 6.27
C LEU A 138 -10.34 23.34 6.83
N ASN A 139 -11.16 24.42 6.77
CA ASN A 139 -10.76 25.73 7.27
C ASN A 139 -10.54 25.72 8.78
N LYS A 140 -11.38 25.03 9.51
CA LYS A 140 -11.23 24.89 10.97
C LYS A 140 -9.92 24.21 11.35
N TYR A 141 -9.55 23.13 10.66
CA TYR A 141 -8.32 22.41 10.94
C TYR A 141 -7.06 23.21 10.57
N MET A 142 -7.09 23.95 9.44
CA MET A 142 -5.98 24.80 9.02
C MET A 142 -5.69 25.92 10.02
N ILE A 143 -6.73 26.56 10.58
CA ILE A 143 -6.59 27.61 11.60
C ILE A 143 -6.00 27.03 12.92
N GLU A 144 -6.38 25.82 13.30
CA GLU A 144 -5.84 25.17 14.50
C GLU A 144 -4.37 24.81 14.35
N ASP A 145 -3.92 24.38 13.17
CA ASP A 145 -2.50 24.06 12.90
C ASP A 145 -1.64 25.34 12.91
N GLU A 146 -2.11 26.44 12.33
CA GLU A 146 -1.40 27.73 12.39
C GLU A 146 -1.25 28.27 13.82
N ARG A 147 -2.16 27.97 14.72
CA ARG A 147 -2.07 28.36 16.13
C ARG A 147 -1.11 27.50 16.97
N ARG A 148 -0.74 26.32 16.46
CA ARG A 148 0.16 25.37 17.14
C ARG A 148 1.62 25.54 16.71
N ARG A 149 1.89 26.29 15.65
CA ARG A 149 3.20 26.64 15.15
C ARG A 149 3.66 27.98 15.71
#